data_dcbeac1728068ed37434ab758d507d54
#
_entry.id   dcbeac1728068ed37434ab758d507d54
#
_cell.length_a   1.000
_cell.length_b   1.000
_cell.length_c   1.000
_cell.angle_alpha   90.00
_cell.angle_beta   90.00
_cell.angle_gamma   90.00
#
_symmetry.space_group_name_H-M   'P 1'
#
loop_
_entity.id
_entity.type
_entity.pdbx_description
1 polymer ?
#
loop_
_entity_poly.entity_id
_entity_poly.type
_entity_poly.pdbx_seq_one_letter_code
_entity_poly.pdbx_strand_id
1 'polypeptide(L)'
;MEKFIILSTVLAASFAYDKICIGYQTNNLTETVNTLIEQNVPVTQVEELVHGGIDPILCGTELGSPLVLDDCSLEGLILGNPKCDLYLNGREWSYIVERPKEMEGVCYPGSIENQEELRSLFSSIKKYERVKMFDFTKWNVTYTGTSKACNNTSNQGSFYRSMRWLTLKSGQFPVQTDEYKNTRDSDIVFTWAIHHPPTSDEQVKLYKNPDTLSSVTTDEINRSFKPNIGPRPLVRGQQGRMDYYWAVLKPGQTVKIQTNGNLIAPEYGHLITGKSHGMILKNNLPIGQCVTECQLNEGVMNTSKPFQNTSKHYIGKCPKYIPSGSLKLAIGLRNVPQVQDRGLFGAIAGFIEGGWPGLVAGWYGFQHQNAEGTGIAADRDSTQRAIDNMQNKLNNVIDKMNKQFEVVNHEFSEVESRINMINSKIDDQITDIWAYNAELLVLLENQKTLDEHDANVRNLHDRVRRVLRENAIDTGDGCFEILHKCDNNCMDTIRNGTYNHKEYEEESKIERQKINGVKLEENSTYKILSIYSSVASSLVLLLMIIGGFIFGCQNGNVRCTFCI
;
A
#
# COMPACT_ATOMS: atom_id res chain seq x y z
N MET A 1 47.34 45.87 -25.67
CA MET A 1 46.61 45.08 -24.66
C MET A 1 45.94 43.84 -25.23
N GLU A 2 45.30 43.91 -26.39
CA GLU A 2 44.65 42.74 -27.03
C GLU A 2 45.63 41.59 -27.35
N LYS A 3 46.82 41.90 -27.84
CA LYS A 3 47.81 40.87 -28.18
C LYS A 3 48.39 40.15 -26.91
N PHE A 4 48.39 40.83 -25.78
CA PHE A 4 48.81 40.22 -24.49
C PHE A 4 47.72 39.31 -23.89
N ILE A 5 46.46 39.66 -24.09
CA ILE A 5 45.29 38.87 -23.62
C ILE A 5 45.19 37.59 -24.44
N ILE A 6 45.36 37.68 -25.75
CA ILE A 6 45.32 36.50 -26.63
C ILE A 6 46.51 35.55 -26.33
N LEU A 7 47.69 36.09 -26.04
CA LEU A 7 48.85 35.30 -25.71
C LEU A 7 48.68 34.60 -24.34
N SER A 8 48.02 35.26 -23.36
CA SER A 8 47.78 34.68 -22.06
C SER A 8 46.69 33.58 -22.09
N THR A 9 45.67 33.75 -22.95
CA THR A 9 44.60 32.71 -23.12
C THR A 9 45.13 31.49 -23.89
N VAL A 10 45.98 31.69 -24.90
CA VAL A 10 46.61 30.59 -25.65
C VAL A 10 47.62 29.86 -24.76
N LEU A 11 48.38 30.56 -23.92
CA LEU A 11 49.29 29.94 -22.95
C LEU A 11 48.55 29.19 -21.84
N ALA A 12 47.41 29.72 -21.36
CA ALA A 12 46.60 29.01 -20.35
C ALA A 12 45.98 27.71 -20.93
N ALA A 13 45.55 27.73 -22.19
CA ALA A 13 45.02 26.56 -22.86
C ALA A 13 46.07 25.47 -23.15
N SER A 14 47.36 25.87 -23.35
CA SER A 14 48.45 24.93 -23.60
C SER A 14 49.03 24.24 -22.35
N PHE A 15 48.64 24.66 -21.14
CA PHE A 15 49.06 24.07 -19.87
C PHE A 15 47.98 23.23 -19.18
N ALA A 16 46.79 23.08 -19.76
CA ALA A 16 45.75 22.21 -19.20
C ALA A 16 46.07 20.74 -19.48
N TYR A 17 46.20 19.96 -18.44
CA TYR A 17 46.31 18.52 -18.55
C TYR A 17 44.98 17.90 -19.01
N ASP A 18 45.06 16.75 -19.69
CA ASP A 18 43.91 15.93 -19.95
C ASP A 18 43.30 15.48 -18.62
N LYS A 19 42.00 15.49 -18.53
CA LYS A 19 41.28 15.30 -17.27
C LYS A 19 40.18 14.27 -17.45
N ILE A 20 40.03 13.38 -16.47
CA ILE A 20 38.90 12.46 -16.36
C ILE A 20 38.22 12.64 -15.01
N CYS A 21 36.92 12.80 -15.03
CA CYS A 21 36.12 12.97 -13.82
C CYS A 21 35.15 11.83 -13.66
N ILE A 22 34.85 11.50 -12.43
CA ILE A 22 33.86 10.53 -12.02
C ILE A 22 32.65 11.27 -11.47
N GLY A 23 31.46 10.86 -11.86
CA GLY A 23 30.24 11.51 -11.42
C GLY A 23 29.03 10.59 -11.47
N TYR A 24 27.91 11.18 -11.12
CA TYR A 24 26.63 10.49 -11.06
C TYR A 24 25.53 11.32 -11.73
N GLN A 25 24.44 10.63 -12.09
CA GLN A 25 23.31 11.25 -12.76
C GLN A 25 22.53 12.17 -11.82
N THR A 26 22.15 13.33 -12.34
CA THR A 26 21.10 14.18 -11.78
C THR A 26 20.09 14.54 -12.88
N ASN A 27 18.96 15.06 -12.49
CA ASN A 27 17.93 15.52 -13.41
C ASN A 27 17.16 16.72 -12.82
N ASN A 28 16.16 17.20 -13.54
CA ASN A 28 15.34 18.34 -13.12
C ASN A 28 14.08 17.94 -12.32
N LEU A 29 13.98 16.69 -11.90
CA LEU A 29 12.84 16.23 -11.09
C LEU A 29 12.87 16.84 -9.70
N THR A 30 11.67 17.07 -9.15
CA THR A 30 11.47 17.68 -7.82
C THR A 30 11.04 16.67 -6.76
N GLU A 31 11.19 15.38 -7.03
CA GLU A 31 10.80 14.33 -6.11
C GLU A 31 11.74 14.24 -4.91
N THR A 32 11.14 14.12 -3.72
CA THR A 32 11.88 14.04 -2.46
C THR A 32 11.48 12.81 -1.68
N VAL A 33 12.42 12.32 -0.88
CA VAL A 33 12.19 11.20 0.06
C VAL A 33 12.68 11.60 1.45
N ASN A 34 12.16 10.91 2.45
CA ASN A 34 12.67 10.99 3.81
C ASN A 34 13.58 9.80 4.10
N THR A 35 14.62 10.04 4.88
CA THR A 35 15.51 9.00 5.41
C THR A 35 15.47 9.00 6.94
N LEU A 36 16.19 8.11 7.59
CA LEU A 36 16.28 8.08 9.06
C LEU A 36 16.81 9.39 9.65
N ILE A 37 17.70 10.07 8.94
CA ILE A 37 18.43 11.24 9.43
C ILE A 37 17.91 12.53 8.81
N GLU A 38 17.52 12.50 7.54
CA GLU A 38 17.18 13.68 6.75
C GLU A 38 15.73 13.65 6.27
N GLN A 39 15.13 14.82 6.14
CA GLN A 39 13.79 15.00 5.58
C GLN A 39 13.85 15.73 4.25
N ASN A 40 12.94 15.40 3.34
CA ASN A 40 12.79 16.04 2.03
C ASN A 40 14.09 16.06 1.20
N VAL A 41 14.75 14.92 1.14
CA VAL A 41 15.96 14.75 0.34
C VAL A 41 15.59 14.65 -1.12
N PRO A 42 16.07 15.55 -2.00
CA PRO A 42 15.79 15.43 -3.43
C PRO A 42 16.54 14.25 -4.01
N VAL A 43 15.84 13.45 -4.80
CA VAL A 43 16.37 12.27 -5.49
C VAL A 43 15.92 12.24 -6.94
N THR A 44 16.65 11.53 -7.77
CA THR A 44 16.40 11.48 -9.21
C THR A 44 15.24 10.56 -9.59
N GLN A 45 14.92 9.60 -8.77
CA GLN A 45 13.86 8.64 -9.03
C GLN A 45 13.32 8.06 -7.72
N VAL A 46 12.02 8.00 -7.61
CA VAL A 46 11.32 7.37 -6.49
C VAL A 46 10.36 6.31 -7.00
N GLU A 47 10.06 5.33 -6.15
CA GLU A 47 8.97 4.39 -6.36
C GLU A 47 7.91 4.65 -5.31
N GLU A 48 6.70 4.98 -5.75
CA GLU A 48 5.54 5.13 -4.87
C GLU A 48 5.04 3.76 -4.47
N LEU A 49 4.97 3.48 -3.17
CA LEU A 49 4.56 2.18 -2.64
C LEU A 49 3.08 2.11 -2.28
N VAL A 50 2.38 3.23 -2.32
CA VAL A 50 0.97 3.32 -1.92
C VAL A 50 0.08 3.50 -3.15
N HIS A 51 -0.88 2.61 -3.29
CA HIS A 51 -1.91 2.73 -4.30
C HIS A 51 -3.02 3.65 -3.77
N GLY A 52 -3.21 4.79 -4.40
CA GLY A 52 -4.18 5.81 -4.00
C GLY A 52 -5.46 5.86 -4.84
N GLY A 53 -5.64 4.93 -5.77
CA GLY A 53 -6.78 4.90 -6.68
C GLY A 53 -7.39 3.52 -6.85
N ILE A 54 -8.59 3.47 -7.44
CA ILE A 54 -9.26 2.23 -7.81
C ILE A 54 -9.11 2.03 -9.31
N ASP A 55 -8.47 0.94 -9.70
CA ASP A 55 -8.31 0.59 -11.11
C ASP A 55 -9.60 0.00 -11.69
N PRO A 56 -9.78 0.05 -13.00
CA PRO A 56 -10.84 -0.70 -13.68
C PRO A 56 -10.72 -2.19 -13.37
N ILE A 57 -11.84 -2.90 -13.46
CA ILE A 57 -11.84 -4.33 -13.20
C ILE A 57 -10.92 -5.05 -14.19
N LEU A 58 -10.00 -5.79 -13.62
CA LEU A 58 -9.14 -6.70 -14.34
C LEU A 58 -9.55 -8.14 -14.04
N CYS A 59 -9.19 -9.06 -14.91
CA CYS A 59 -9.45 -10.47 -14.67
C CYS A 59 -8.50 -11.03 -13.61
N GLY A 60 -9.09 -11.61 -12.55
CA GLY A 60 -8.36 -12.34 -11.52
C GLY A 60 -9.12 -13.61 -11.14
N THR A 61 -8.43 -14.69 -10.87
CA THR A 61 -9.03 -16.01 -10.59
C THR A 61 -8.93 -16.42 -9.13
N GLU A 62 -8.15 -15.72 -8.31
CA GLU A 62 -7.88 -16.12 -6.92
C GLU A 62 -9.12 -16.08 -6.01
N LEU A 63 -10.05 -15.15 -6.24
CA LEU A 63 -11.28 -15.06 -5.45
C LEU A 63 -12.36 -16.04 -5.88
N GLY A 64 -12.27 -16.59 -7.09
CA GLY A 64 -13.26 -17.51 -7.62
C GLY A 64 -14.52 -16.83 -8.15
N SER A 65 -15.63 -17.58 -8.27
CA SER A 65 -16.89 -17.09 -8.82
C SER A 65 -17.78 -16.46 -7.76
N PRO A 66 -18.39 -15.30 -8.03
CA PRO A 66 -19.30 -14.64 -7.10
C PRO A 66 -20.74 -15.16 -7.21
N LEU A 67 -21.46 -15.12 -6.10
CA LEU A 67 -22.91 -15.09 -6.09
C LEU A 67 -23.36 -13.64 -5.95
N VAL A 68 -23.95 -13.09 -7.02
CA VAL A 68 -24.42 -11.70 -7.03
C VAL A 68 -25.90 -11.68 -6.74
N LEU A 69 -26.28 -11.03 -5.64
CA LEU A 69 -27.68 -10.89 -5.22
C LEU A 69 -28.18 -9.50 -5.66
N ASP A 70 -28.84 -9.43 -6.81
CA ASP A 70 -29.37 -8.17 -7.34
C ASP A 70 -30.70 -7.79 -6.72
N ASP A 71 -31.63 -8.75 -6.60
CA ASP A 71 -33.00 -8.54 -6.13
C ASP A 71 -33.30 -9.30 -4.84
N CYS A 72 -32.27 -9.78 -4.16
CA CYS A 72 -32.38 -10.62 -3.00
C CYS A 72 -31.31 -10.22 -1.97
N SER A 73 -31.50 -10.61 -0.73
CA SER A 73 -30.49 -10.51 0.33
C SER A 73 -30.15 -11.88 0.88
N LEU A 74 -29.13 -11.99 1.73
CA LEU A 74 -28.82 -13.24 2.43
C LEU A 74 -30.01 -13.75 3.24
N GLU A 75 -30.68 -12.85 3.96
CA GLU A 75 -31.89 -13.18 4.73
C GLU A 75 -32.98 -13.73 3.82
N GLY A 76 -33.22 -13.11 2.69
CA GLY A 76 -34.18 -13.57 1.71
C GLY A 76 -33.84 -14.95 1.15
N LEU A 77 -32.57 -15.21 0.91
CA LEU A 77 -32.11 -16.50 0.43
C LEU A 77 -32.32 -17.62 1.47
N ILE A 78 -32.00 -17.33 2.72
CA ILE A 78 -32.15 -18.27 3.83
C ILE A 78 -33.63 -18.58 4.11
N LEU A 79 -34.47 -17.56 4.17
CA LEU A 79 -35.90 -17.70 4.41
C LEU A 79 -36.68 -18.28 3.21
N GLY A 80 -36.05 -18.29 2.05
CA GLY A 80 -36.72 -18.73 0.82
C GLY A 80 -37.70 -17.70 0.28
N ASN A 81 -37.38 -16.42 0.38
CA ASN A 81 -38.20 -15.36 -0.22
C ASN A 81 -38.40 -15.63 -1.71
N PRO A 82 -39.63 -15.54 -2.23
CA PRO A 82 -39.89 -15.81 -3.64
C PRO A 82 -39.07 -15.01 -4.63
N LYS A 83 -38.65 -13.81 -4.28
CA LYS A 83 -37.75 -12.99 -5.10
C LYS A 83 -36.33 -13.58 -5.23
N CYS A 84 -35.96 -14.52 -4.39
CA CYS A 84 -34.70 -15.23 -4.45
C CYS A 84 -34.73 -16.52 -5.26
N ASP A 85 -35.85 -16.83 -5.94
CA ASP A 85 -36.01 -18.09 -6.68
C ASP A 85 -34.97 -18.30 -7.79
N LEU A 86 -34.39 -17.22 -8.31
CA LEU A 86 -33.30 -17.27 -9.31
C LEU A 86 -32.01 -17.87 -8.80
N TYR A 87 -31.84 -17.96 -7.48
CA TYR A 87 -30.61 -18.41 -6.83
C TYR A 87 -30.75 -19.82 -6.24
N LEU A 88 -31.59 -20.66 -6.88
CA LEU A 88 -31.91 -21.98 -6.37
C LEU A 88 -30.82 -23.03 -6.63
N ASN A 89 -30.94 -24.12 -5.93
CA ASN A 89 -30.17 -25.36 -5.86
C ASN A 89 -29.04 -25.59 -6.89
N GLY A 90 -27.88 -26.01 -6.39
CA GLY A 90 -26.78 -26.50 -7.22
C GLY A 90 -25.77 -25.45 -7.65
N ARG A 91 -26.00 -24.18 -7.36
CA ARG A 91 -24.99 -23.14 -7.60
C ARG A 91 -23.92 -23.18 -6.53
N GLU A 92 -22.69 -23.12 -6.97
CA GLU A 92 -21.53 -22.96 -6.11
C GLU A 92 -20.95 -21.56 -6.27
N TRP A 93 -20.43 -21.01 -5.19
CA TRP A 93 -19.81 -19.69 -5.18
C TRP A 93 -18.64 -19.65 -4.22
N SER A 94 -17.74 -18.71 -4.42
CA SER A 94 -16.61 -18.48 -3.54
C SER A 94 -16.84 -17.34 -2.56
N TYR A 95 -17.67 -16.38 -2.94
CA TYR A 95 -18.07 -15.24 -2.12
C TYR A 95 -19.40 -14.69 -2.57
N ILE A 96 -20.02 -13.85 -1.74
CA ILE A 96 -21.35 -13.31 -1.99
C ILE A 96 -21.25 -11.80 -2.11
N VAL A 97 -21.91 -11.25 -3.15
CA VAL A 97 -22.03 -9.82 -3.36
C VAL A 97 -23.48 -9.41 -3.20
N GLU A 98 -23.76 -8.58 -2.22
CA GLU A 98 -25.05 -7.92 -2.08
C GLU A 98 -24.97 -6.51 -2.63
N ARG A 99 -25.85 -6.17 -3.55
CA ARG A 99 -25.96 -4.79 -4.02
C ARG A 99 -26.85 -3.99 -3.06
N PRO A 100 -26.53 -2.71 -2.78
CA PRO A 100 -27.36 -1.89 -1.94
C PRO A 100 -28.68 -1.59 -2.67
N LYS A 101 -29.70 -2.34 -2.33
CA LYS A 101 -31.10 -2.06 -2.68
C LYS A 101 -31.94 -2.12 -1.42
N GLU A 102 -33.06 -1.41 -1.44
CA GLU A 102 -34.05 -1.29 -0.37
C GLU A 102 -34.73 -2.63 0.01
N MET A 103 -34.07 -3.76 -0.22
CA MET A 103 -34.65 -5.06 0.06
C MET A 103 -34.26 -5.57 1.44
N GLU A 104 -35.20 -5.41 2.34
CA GLU A 104 -35.27 -6.27 3.50
C GLU A 104 -35.52 -7.72 3.01
N GLY A 105 -34.74 -8.68 3.49
CA GLY A 105 -34.90 -10.09 3.12
C GLY A 105 -36.23 -10.70 3.51
N VAL A 106 -36.97 -10.05 4.39
CA VAL A 106 -38.31 -10.44 4.84
C VAL A 106 -39.37 -9.80 3.94
N CYS A 107 -40.20 -10.59 3.33
CA CYS A 107 -41.33 -10.07 2.57
C CYS A 107 -42.55 -9.76 3.46
N TYR A 108 -42.87 -10.60 4.43
CA TYR A 108 -43.81 -10.26 5.48
C TYR A 108 -43.09 -9.49 6.58
N PRO A 109 -43.58 -8.30 6.98
CA PRO A 109 -42.83 -7.45 7.89
C PRO A 109 -42.56 -8.10 9.24
N GLY A 110 -41.39 -7.90 9.77
CA GLY A 110 -40.94 -8.44 11.03
C GLY A 110 -39.42 -8.32 11.21
N SER A 111 -38.91 -8.88 12.26
CA SER A 111 -37.49 -8.89 12.57
C SER A 111 -36.93 -10.30 12.69
N ILE A 112 -35.66 -10.46 12.38
CA ILE A 112 -34.94 -11.73 12.52
C ILE A 112 -34.09 -11.67 13.79
N GLU A 113 -34.24 -12.65 14.67
CA GLU A 113 -33.42 -12.77 15.87
C GLU A 113 -31.99 -13.18 15.48
N ASN A 114 -31.00 -12.51 16.05
CA ASN A 114 -29.57 -12.76 15.76
C ASN A 114 -29.26 -12.74 14.26
N GLN A 115 -29.75 -11.70 13.60
CA GLN A 115 -29.65 -11.56 12.17
C GLN A 115 -28.20 -11.55 11.66
N GLU A 116 -27.30 -10.88 12.37
CA GLU A 116 -25.91 -10.74 11.98
C GLU A 116 -25.17 -12.08 12.06
N GLU A 117 -25.44 -12.87 13.08
CA GLU A 117 -24.86 -14.20 13.22
C GLU A 117 -25.36 -15.15 12.12
N LEU A 118 -26.61 -15.06 11.76
CA LEU A 118 -27.19 -15.82 10.64
C LEU A 118 -26.54 -15.42 9.31
N ARG A 119 -26.36 -14.14 9.07
CA ARG A 119 -25.66 -13.61 7.89
C ARG A 119 -24.22 -14.11 7.86
N SER A 120 -23.51 -14.02 8.95
CA SER A 120 -22.13 -14.50 9.06
C SER A 120 -22.02 -16.00 8.81
N LEU A 121 -22.91 -16.79 9.38
CA LEU A 121 -22.96 -18.24 9.17
C LEU A 121 -23.23 -18.57 7.70
N PHE A 122 -24.22 -17.94 7.10
CA PHE A 122 -24.63 -18.24 5.73
C PHE A 122 -23.60 -17.73 4.71
N SER A 123 -22.89 -16.64 4.99
CA SER A 123 -21.82 -16.16 4.13
C SER A 123 -20.65 -17.13 4.02
N SER A 124 -20.48 -18.03 5.01
CA SER A 124 -19.45 -19.07 5.00
C SER A 124 -19.82 -20.30 4.17
N ILE A 125 -21.00 -20.36 3.61
CA ILE A 125 -21.50 -21.48 2.79
C ILE A 125 -21.10 -21.29 1.35
N LYS A 126 -20.64 -22.36 0.67
CA LYS A 126 -20.23 -22.34 -0.73
C LYS A 126 -21.29 -22.81 -1.71
N LYS A 127 -22.30 -23.50 -1.23
CA LYS A 127 -23.32 -24.11 -2.07
C LYS A 127 -24.69 -24.04 -1.40
N TYR A 128 -25.69 -23.66 -2.17
CA TYR A 128 -27.07 -23.65 -1.73
C TYR A 128 -27.71 -25.01 -1.93
N GLU A 129 -28.02 -25.72 -0.86
CA GLU A 129 -28.68 -27.01 -0.88
C GLU A 129 -29.77 -27.08 0.19
N ARG A 130 -30.98 -27.43 -0.20
CA ARG A 130 -32.12 -27.56 0.69
C ARG A 130 -32.39 -29.01 1.04
N VAL A 131 -32.75 -29.24 2.29
CA VAL A 131 -33.15 -30.55 2.81
C VAL A 131 -34.55 -30.44 3.35
N LYS A 132 -35.45 -31.36 2.90
CA LYS A 132 -36.81 -31.42 3.42
C LYS A 132 -36.79 -31.96 4.84
N MET A 133 -37.29 -31.20 5.81
CA MET A 133 -37.32 -31.55 7.22
C MET A 133 -38.68 -32.13 7.64
N PHE A 134 -39.75 -31.45 7.34
CA PHE A 134 -41.08 -31.82 7.77
C PHE A 134 -42.03 -31.96 6.59
N ASP A 135 -42.93 -32.95 6.69
CA ASP A 135 -44.01 -33.17 5.72
C ASP A 135 -45.35 -32.82 6.36
N PHE A 136 -45.88 -31.65 6.06
CA PHE A 136 -47.15 -31.15 6.61
C PHE A 136 -48.39 -31.77 5.98
N THR A 137 -48.24 -32.58 4.96
CA THR A 137 -49.37 -33.32 4.37
C THR A 137 -50.01 -34.29 5.35
N LYS A 138 -49.25 -34.72 6.35
CA LYS A 138 -49.72 -35.63 7.43
C LYS A 138 -50.44 -34.90 8.56
N TRP A 139 -50.38 -33.57 8.59
CA TRP A 139 -51.01 -32.76 9.63
C TRP A 139 -52.43 -32.40 9.26
N ASN A 140 -53.31 -32.33 10.26
CA ASN A 140 -54.69 -31.88 10.06
C ASN A 140 -54.80 -30.35 10.08
N VAL A 141 -54.06 -29.70 9.20
CA VAL A 141 -53.97 -28.25 9.08
C VAL A 141 -53.86 -27.84 7.62
N THR A 142 -54.20 -26.60 7.34
CA THR A 142 -53.93 -25.99 6.03
C THR A 142 -52.53 -25.44 6.01
N TYR A 143 -51.69 -25.82 5.04
CA TYR A 143 -50.30 -25.44 4.92
C TYR A 143 -50.00 -24.60 3.66
N THR A 144 -51.07 -24.12 2.99
CA THR A 144 -50.98 -23.33 1.74
C THR A 144 -51.18 -21.84 1.98
N GLY A 145 -50.98 -21.36 3.22
CA GLY A 145 -51.14 -19.95 3.55
C GLY A 145 -50.21 -19.06 2.72
N THR A 146 -50.77 -17.97 2.22
CA THR A 146 -50.04 -16.99 1.39
C THR A 146 -50.27 -15.58 1.87
N SER A 147 -49.38 -14.67 1.46
CA SER A 147 -49.53 -13.23 1.71
C SER A 147 -49.23 -12.43 0.46
N LYS A 148 -49.99 -11.36 0.24
CA LYS A 148 -49.71 -10.40 -0.85
C LYS A 148 -48.38 -9.69 -0.67
N ALA A 149 -47.87 -9.59 0.57
CA ALA A 149 -46.58 -9.01 0.84
C ALA A 149 -45.42 -9.84 0.25
N CYS A 150 -45.64 -11.14 0.03
CA CYS A 150 -44.65 -12.06 -0.53
C CYS A 150 -44.90 -12.39 -2.02
N ASN A 151 -45.53 -11.49 -2.75
CA ASN A 151 -45.77 -11.69 -4.20
C ASN A 151 -44.45 -11.66 -4.97
N ASN A 152 -44.30 -12.58 -5.92
CA ASN A 152 -43.15 -12.63 -6.83
C ASN A 152 -43.32 -11.68 -8.03
N THR A 153 -44.21 -12.00 -8.97
CA THR A 153 -44.40 -11.23 -10.22
C THR A 153 -45.84 -11.01 -10.61
N SER A 154 -46.76 -11.66 -9.94
CA SER A 154 -48.20 -11.56 -10.19
C SER A 154 -48.94 -11.11 -8.94
N ASN A 155 -50.14 -10.57 -9.08
CA ASN A 155 -50.99 -10.16 -7.95
C ASN A 155 -51.51 -11.35 -7.11
N GLN A 156 -51.04 -12.56 -7.39
CA GLN A 156 -51.35 -13.74 -6.57
C GLN A 156 -50.46 -13.81 -5.36
N GLY A 157 -51.02 -14.02 -4.19
CA GLY A 157 -50.28 -14.21 -2.98
C GLY A 157 -49.32 -15.40 -3.03
N SER A 158 -48.13 -15.23 -2.55
CA SER A 158 -47.11 -16.27 -2.39
C SER A 158 -46.59 -16.28 -0.95
N PHE A 159 -45.65 -17.16 -0.64
CA PHE A 159 -45.06 -17.24 0.67
C PHE A 159 -43.62 -17.75 0.57
N TYR A 160 -42.90 -17.76 1.68
CA TYR A 160 -41.55 -18.28 1.75
C TYR A 160 -41.46 -19.75 1.29
N ARG A 161 -40.38 -20.11 0.61
CA ARG A 161 -40.13 -21.47 0.14
C ARG A 161 -39.67 -22.42 1.25
N SER A 162 -38.94 -21.90 2.26
CA SER A 162 -38.41 -22.71 3.35
C SER A 162 -39.37 -22.96 4.49
N MET A 163 -40.46 -22.22 4.54
CA MET A 163 -41.43 -22.27 5.64
C MET A 163 -42.85 -22.43 5.12
N ARG A 164 -43.71 -22.94 5.97
CA ARG A 164 -45.14 -23.05 5.67
C ARG A 164 -45.97 -22.33 6.72
N TRP A 165 -46.93 -21.56 6.28
CA TRP A 165 -47.91 -20.92 7.12
C TRP A 165 -49.03 -21.90 7.45
N LEU A 166 -49.06 -22.36 8.69
CA LEU A 166 -50.03 -23.31 9.16
C LEU A 166 -51.25 -22.57 9.69
N THR A 167 -52.42 -22.87 9.10
CA THR A 167 -53.72 -22.31 9.51
C THR A 167 -54.73 -23.41 9.77
N LEU A 168 -55.82 -23.09 10.42
CA LEU A 168 -56.86 -24.09 10.68
C LEU A 168 -57.47 -24.65 9.39
N LYS A 169 -57.71 -25.96 9.36
CA LYS A 169 -58.38 -26.62 8.26
C LYS A 169 -59.88 -26.70 8.48
N SER A 170 -60.28 -27.12 9.67
CA SER A 170 -61.68 -27.18 10.07
C SER A 170 -61.77 -27.17 11.60
N GLY A 171 -62.80 -26.54 12.11
CA GLY A 171 -62.97 -26.46 13.57
C GLY A 171 -61.88 -25.64 14.25
N GLN A 172 -61.33 -26.16 15.30
CA GLN A 172 -60.25 -25.55 16.06
C GLN A 172 -58.90 -26.06 15.57
N PHE A 173 -57.84 -25.21 15.65
CA PHE A 173 -56.51 -25.64 15.28
C PHE A 173 -56.02 -26.71 16.27
N PRO A 174 -55.77 -27.96 15.81
CA PRO A 174 -55.35 -29.01 16.69
C PRO A 174 -53.90 -28.86 17.15
N VAL A 175 -53.59 -29.39 18.32
CA VAL A 175 -52.19 -29.48 18.74
C VAL A 175 -51.47 -30.47 17.84
N GLN A 176 -50.41 -30.00 17.18
CA GLN A 176 -49.60 -30.81 16.28
C GLN A 176 -48.19 -30.90 16.80
N THR A 177 -47.61 -32.09 16.72
CA THR A 177 -46.24 -32.37 17.15
C THR A 177 -45.55 -33.21 16.08
N ASP A 178 -44.32 -32.87 15.75
CA ASP A 178 -43.51 -33.66 14.82
C ASP A 178 -42.01 -33.53 15.18
N GLU A 179 -41.23 -34.50 14.74
CA GLU A 179 -39.79 -34.57 14.98
C GLU A 179 -39.04 -34.80 13.68
N TYR A 180 -37.86 -34.25 13.58
CA TYR A 180 -36.92 -34.50 12.49
C TYR A 180 -35.54 -34.76 13.05
N LYS A 181 -34.89 -35.87 12.62
CA LYS A 181 -33.51 -36.18 12.94
C LYS A 181 -32.60 -35.84 11.76
N ASN A 182 -31.52 -35.12 12.04
CA ASN A 182 -30.51 -34.87 11.03
C ASN A 182 -29.68 -36.10 10.76
N THR A 183 -29.99 -36.80 9.66
CA THR A 183 -29.26 -37.97 9.19
C THR A 183 -28.16 -37.63 8.19
N ARG A 184 -27.96 -36.36 7.91
CA ARG A 184 -26.91 -35.87 7.00
C ARG A 184 -25.58 -35.76 7.74
N ASP A 185 -24.48 -35.69 6.96
CA ASP A 185 -23.12 -35.58 7.49
C ASP A 185 -22.74 -34.15 7.90
N SER A 186 -23.57 -33.17 7.59
CA SER A 186 -23.31 -31.76 7.81
C SER A 186 -24.43 -31.10 8.59
N ASP A 187 -24.14 -29.93 9.18
CA ASP A 187 -25.11 -29.12 9.89
C ASP A 187 -26.24 -28.64 8.98
N ILE A 188 -27.43 -28.56 9.53
CA ILE A 188 -28.60 -28.00 8.86
C ILE A 188 -29.02 -26.73 9.59
N VAL A 189 -29.12 -25.62 8.87
CA VAL A 189 -29.73 -24.38 9.37
C VAL A 189 -31.18 -24.34 8.95
N PHE A 190 -32.08 -24.22 9.89
CA PHE A 190 -33.50 -24.10 9.62
C PHE A 190 -34.09 -22.85 10.26
N THR A 191 -35.14 -22.34 9.65
CA THR A 191 -35.80 -21.10 10.05
C THR A 191 -37.27 -21.34 10.29
N TRP A 192 -37.83 -20.65 11.25
CA TRP A 192 -39.26 -20.61 11.52
C TRP A 192 -39.67 -19.21 11.93
N ALA A 193 -40.97 -18.96 12.02
CA ALA A 193 -41.46 -17.68 12.45
C ALA A 193 -42.68 -17.83 13.35
N ILE A 194 -42.95 -16.82 14.13
CA ILE A 194 -44.18 -16.69 14.93
C ILE A 194 -44.96 -15.51 14.37
N HIS A 195 -46.19 -15.78 14.00
CA HIS A 195 -47.11 -14.78 13.49
C HIS A 195 -47.79 -14.03 14.63
N HIS A 196 -47.73 -12.71 14.58
CA HIS A 196 -48.44 -11.80 15.49
C HIS A 196 -49.54 -11.09 14.72
N PRO A 197 -50.79 -11.56 14.82
CA PRO A 197 -51.91 -10.94 14.12
C PRO A 197 -52.18 -9.51 14.62
N PRO A 198 -52.67 -8.62 13.75
CA PRO A 198 -53.00 -7.25 14.17
C PRO A 198 -54.27 -7.15 15.01
N THR A 199 -55.20 -8.10 14.87
CA THR A 199 -56.48 -8.10 15.55
C THR A 199 -56.84 -9.47 16.11
N SER A 200 -57.69 -9.51 17.13
CA SER A 200 -58.22 -10.76 17.66
C SER A 200 -59.11 -11.49 16.64
N ASP A 201 -59.76 -10.75 15.74
CA ASP A 201 -60.57 -11.34 14.66
C ASP A 201 -59.72 -12.12 13.66
N GLU A 202 -58.56 -11.62 13.30
CA GLU A 202 -57.63 -12.32 12.45
C GLU A 202 -57.04 -13.55 13.15
N GLN A 203 -56.76 -13.47 14.43
CA GLN A 203 -56.32 -14.61 15.25
C GLN A 203 -57.36 -15.73 15.22
N VAL A 204 -58.62 -15.42 15.42
CA VAL A 204 -59.71 -16.39 15.38
C VAL A 204 -59.94 -16.93 13.97
N LYS A 205 -59.85 -16.07 12.98
CA LYS A 205 -60.02 -16.48 11.57
C LYS A 205 -58.98 -17.50 11.13
N LEU A 206 -57.72 -17.30 11.52
CA LEU A 206 -56.60 -18.14 11.10
C LEU A 206 -56.41 -19.37 11.96
N TYR A 207 -56.59 -19.25 13.28
CA TYR A 207 -56.20 -20.29 14.22
C TYR A 207 -57.32 -20.71 15.17
N LYS A 208 -58.34 -19.94 15.30
CA LYS A 208 -59.47 -20.08 16.20
C LYS A 208 -59.11 -20.04 17.70
N ASN A 209 -57.95 -20.52 18.08
CA ASN A 209 -57.50 -20.49 19.46
C ASN A 209 -57.06 -19.05 19.84
N PRO A 210 -57.62 -18.43 20.91
CA PRO A 210 -57.22 -17.09 21.31
C PRO A 210 -55.86 -17.06 22.03
N ASP A 211 -55.45 -18.18 22.62
CA ASP A 211 -54.20 -18.32 23.34
C ASP A 211 -53.45 -19.56 22.82
N THR A 212 -52.37 -19.32 22.10
CA THR A 212 -51.61 -20.38 21.42
C THR A 212 -50.17 -20.43 21.97
N LEU A 213 -49.60 -21.61 21.89
CA LEU A 213 -48.22 -21.84 22.28
C LEU A 213 -47.54 -22.70 21.23
N SER A 214 -46.41 -22.25 20.78
CA SER A 214 -45.54 -23.01 19.89
C SER A 214 -44.19 -23.26 20.57
N SER A 215 -43.63 -24.43 20.36
CA SER A 215 -42.32 -24.76 20.92
C SER A 215 -41.41 -25.40 19.88
N VAL A 216 -40.14 -25.08 19.94
CA VAL A 216 -39.06 -25.68 19.16
C VAL A 216 -38.00 -26.15 20.12
N THR A 217 -37.72 -27.44 20.08
CA THR A 217 -36.80 -28.10 21.00
C THR A 217 -35.76 -28.88 20.22
N THR A 218 -34.48 -28.61 20.47
CA THR A 218 -33.37 -29.42 20.02
C THR A 218 -32.54 -29.85 21.24
N ASP A 219 -31.47 -30.61 21.04
CA ASP A 219 -30.55 -30.94 22.12
C ASP A 219 -29.91 -29.73 22.81
N GLU A 220 -29.83 -28.59 22.08
CA GLU A 220 -29.22 -27.36 22.58
C GLU A 220 -30.23 -26.26 22.96
N ILE A 221 -31.44 -26.28 22.41
CA ILE A 221 -32.45 -25.24 22.65
C ILE A 221 -33.77 -25.85 23.08
N ASN A 222 -34.48 -25.17 23.99
CA ASN A 222 -35.83 -25.47 24.36
C ASN A 222 -36.58 -24.14 24.52
N ARG A 223 -37.28 -23.72 23.45
CA ARG A 223 -37.95 -22.40 23.43
C ARG A 223 -39.42 -22.55 23.14
N SER A 224 -40.19 -21.76 23.88
CA SER A 224 -41.62 -21.61 23.68
C SER A 224 -41.96 -20.18 23.24
N PHE A 225 -42.94 -20.06 22.38
CA PHE A 225 -43.32 -18.79 21.75
C PHE A 225 -44.81 -18.55 21.92
N LYS A 226 -45.16 -17.32 22.28
CA LYS A 226 -46.56 -16.85 22.34
C LYS A 226 -46.75 -15.66 21.42
N PRO A 227 -47.88 -15.58 20.70
CA PRO A 227 -48.17 -14.42 19.87
C PRO A 227 -48.54 -13.22 20.73
N ASN A 228 -48.24 -12.04 20.22
CA ASN A 228 -48.65 -10.77 20.78
C ASN A 228 -49.57 -10.09 19.80
N ILE A 229 -50.87 -10.09 20.11
CA ILE A 229 -51.91 -9.57 19.23
C ILE A 229 -52.03 -8.06 19.40
N GLY A 230 -51.96 -7.32 18.33
CA GLY A 230 -52.14 -5.86 18.32
C GLY A 230 -51.76 -5.22 17.00
N PRO A 231 -52.37 -4.12 16.61
CA PRO A 231 -52.03 -3.46 15.36
C PRO A 231 -50.66 -2.78 15.43
N ARG A 232 -49.87 -2.91 14.38
CA ARG A 232 -48.59 -2.24 14.20
C ARG A 232 -48.66 -1.26 13.02
N PRO A 233 -47.68 -0.37 12.87
CA PRO A 233 -47.64 0.49 11.67
C PRO A 233 -47.73 -0.30 10.39
N LEU A 234 -48.46 0.24 9.41
CA LEU A 234 -48.68 -0.43 8.12
C LEU A 234 -47.37 -0.50 7.32
N VAL A 235 -46.93 -1.71 7.02
CA VAL A 235 -45.76 -1.98 6.18
C VAL A 235 -46.15 -3.01 5.15
N ARG A 236 -45.93 -2.70 3.89
CA ARG A 236 -46.31 -3.54 2.74
C ARG A 236 -47.74 -4.09 2.80
N GLY A 237 -48.66 -3.27 3.28
CA GLY A 237 -50.09 -3.64 3.38
C GLY A 237 -50.42 -4.51 4.60
N GLN A 238 -49.49 -4.72 5.51
CA GLN A 238 -49.67 -5.57 6.70
C GLN A 238 -49.51 -4.79 7.99
N GLN A 239 -50.46 -4.95 8.90
CA GLN A 239 -50.39 -4.45 10.29
C GLN A 239 -49.94 -5.55 11.28
N GLY A 240 -49.93 -6.79 10.84
CA GLY A 240 -49.31 -7.89 11.58
C GLY A 240 -47.81 -7.95 11.41
N ARG A 241 -47.17 -8.76 12.21
CA ARG A 241 -45.72 -8.99 12.17
C ARG A 241 -45.42 -10.47 12.30
N MET A 242 -44.23 -10.85 11.78
CA MET A 242 -43.65 -12.15 12.04
C MET A 242 -42.28 -11.95 12.69
N ASP A 243 -42.04 -12.64 13.77
CA ASP A 243 -40.72 -12.74 14.35
C ASP A 243 -40.05 -14.01 13.82
N TYR A 244 -38.92 -13.81 13.16
CA TYR A 244 -38.20 -14.91 12.52
C TYR A 244 -37.09 -15.40 13.44
N TYR A 245 -36.99 -16.73 13.52
CA TYR A 245 -36.00 -17.42 14.34
C TYR A 245 -35.27 -18.46 13.51
N TRP A 246 -34.10 -18.83 13.97
CA TRP A 246 -33.30 -19.85 13.30
C TRP A 246 -32.50 -20.66 14.32
N ALA A 247 -32.07 -21.85 13.91
CA ALA A 247 -31.20 -22.70 14.70
C ALA A 247 -30.37 -23.59 13.77
N VAL A 248 -29.28 -24.11 14.32
CA VAL A 248 -28.41 -25.07 13.65
C VAL A 248 -28.65 -26.45 14.26
N LEU A 249 -28.95 -27.43 13.41
CA LEU A 249 -29.13 -28.80 13.78
C LEU A 249 -27.89 -29.61 13.36
N LYS A 250 -27.11 -30.06 14.33
CA LYS A 250 -25.91 -30.83 14.07
C LYS A 250 -26.23 -32.26 13.64
N PRO A 251 -25.30 -32.96 12.96
CA PRO A 251 -25.53 -34.37 12.60
C PRO A 251 -25.89 -35.23 13.81
N GLY A 252 -26.94 -36.03 13.65
CA GLY A 252 -27.45 -36.91 14.72
C GLY A 252 -28.37 -36.25 15.73
N GLN A 253 -28.53 -34.93 15.72
CA GLN A 253 -29.47 -34.22 16.58
C GLN A 253 -30.91 -34.29 16.04
N THR A 254 -31.87 -34.17 16.93
CA THR A 254 -33.31 -34.20 16.61
C THR A 254 -33.95 -32.88 17.02
N VAL A 255 -34.73 -32.31 16.11
CA VAL A 255 -35.59 -31.14 16.38
C VAL A 255 -37.03 -31.58 16.55
N LYS A 256 -37.68 -31.11 17.59
CA LYS A 256 -39.10 -31.33 17.87
C LYS A 256 -39.83 -30.00 17.80
N ILE A 257 -40.89 -29.97 17.01
CA ILE A 257 -41.81 -28.82 16.93
C ILE A 257 -43.17 -29.19 17.47
N GLN A 258 -43.81 -28.30 18.20
CA GLN A 258 -45.17 -28.46 18.71
C GLN A 258 -45.88 -27.11 18.57
N THR A 259 -47.10 -27.13 18.07
CA THR A 259 -47.86 -25.91 17.90
C THR A 259 -49.37 -26.18 17.98
N ASN A 260 -50.10 -25.18 18.42
CA ASN A 260 -51.57 -25.13 18.30
C ASN A 260 -52.04 -23.85 17.61
N GLY A 261 -51.16 -23.16 16.90
CA GLY A 261 -51.41 -21.97 16.11
C GLY A 261 -50.26 -20.97 16.14
N ASN A 262 -50.31 -20.03 15.21
CA ASN A 262 -49.34 -18.93 15.06
C ASN A 262 -47.92 -19.34 14.65
N LEU A 263 -47.66 -20.59 14.37
CA LEU A 263 -46.36 -21.05 13.91
C LEU A 263 -46.27 -21.01 12.38
N ILE A 264 -45.23 -20.36 11.90
CA ILE A 264 -44.76 -20.52 10.54
C ILE A 264 -43.67 -21.61 10.59
N ALA A 265 -44.04 -22.80 10.18
CA ALA A 265 -43.24 -23.99 10.46
C ALA A 265 -42.13 -24.21 9.43
N PRO A 266 -40.97 -24.74 9.84
CA PRO A 266 -39.89 -25.04 8.90
C PRO A 266 -40.22 -26.27 8.06
N GLU A 267 -40.21 -26.15 6.75
CA GLU A 267 -40.37 -27.27 5.81
C GLU A 267 -39.02 -27.74 5.29
N TYR A 268 -38.16 -26.80 4.93
CA TYR A 268 -36.82 -27.06 4.41
C TYR A 268 -35.75 -26.41 5.30
N GLY A 269 -34.67 -27.12 5.50
CA GLY A 269 -33.45 -26.58 6.07
C GLY A 269 -32.36 -26.43 5.01
N HIS A 270 -31.36 -25.65 5.33
CA HIS A 270 -30.20 -25.43 4.45
C HIS A 270 -29.01 -26.27 4.96
N LEU A 271 -28.48 -27.13 4.11
CA LEU A 271 -27.33 -27.94 4.42
C LEU A 271 -26.07 -27.10 4.31
N ILE A 272 -25.28 -27.04 5.38
CA ILE A 272 -24.02 -26.32 5.41
C ILE A 272 -22.93 -27.27 4.91
N THR A 273 -22.56 -27.14 3.64
CA THR A 273 -21.49 -27.89 3.00
C THR A 273 -20.36 -26.95 2.57
N GLY A 274 -19.12 -27.31 2.84
CA GLY A 274 -17.96 -26.58 2.37
C GLY A 274 -17.78 -25.22 3.04
N LYS A 275 -17.30 -25.22 4.28
CA LYS A 275 -16.97 -23.97 4.99
C LYS A 275 -15.84 -23.23 4.28
N SER A 276 -16.09 -21.98 3.88
CA SER A 276 -15.07 -21.02 3.51
C SER A 276 -15.12 -19.80 4.44
N HIS A 277 -14.12 -18.96 4.38
CA HIS A 277 -14.23 -17.66 5.03
C HIS A 277 -15.36 -16.88 4.40
N GLY A 278 -16.32 -16.43 5.22
CA GLY A 278 -17.46 -15.66 4.73
C GLY A 278 -17.05 -14.30 4.20
N MET A 279 -17.51 -14.00 3.00
CA MET A 279 -17.22 -12.73 2.34
C MET A 279 -18.52 -12.13 1.81
N ILE A 280 -18.91 -11.00 2.40
CA ILE A 280 -20.08 -10.24 1.97
C ILE A 280 -19.61 -8.86 1.53
N LEU A 281 -19.85 -8.52 0.28
CA LEU A 281 -19.56 -7.21 -0.28
C LEU A 281 -20.87 -6.46 -0.45
N LYS A 282 -21.03 -5.33 0.22
CA LYS A 282 -22.28 -4.56 0.22
C LYS A 282 -22.39 -3.49 -0.86
N ASN A 283 -21.33 -3.26 -1.65
CA ASN A 283 -21.24 -2.11 -2.53
C ASN A 283 -21.53 -2.47 -4.00
N ASN A 284 -21.88 -1.45 -4.81
CA ASN A 284 -21.99 -1.55 -6.26
C ASN A 284 -20.61 -1.79 -6.89
N LEU A 285 -20.06 -2.98 -6.68
CA LEU A 285 -18.84 -3.37 -7.35
C LEU A 285 -19.14 -3.62 -8.82
N PRO A 286 -18.40 -3.02 -9.74
CA PRO A 286 -18.50 -3.35 -11.14
C PRO A 286 -17.92 -4.74 -11.36
N ILE A 287 -18.71 -5.78 -11.18
CA ILE A 287 -18.27 -7.16 -11.33
C ILE A 287 -18.51 -7.58 -12.77
N GLY A 288 -17.41 -7.80 -13.49
CA GLY A 288 -17.43 -8.42 -14.80
C GLY A 288 -17.37 -9.94 -14.70
N GLN A 289 -16.93 -10.58 -15.79
CA GLN A 289 -16.71 -12.03 -15.81
C GLN A 289 -15.48 -12.45 -14.98
N CYS A 290 -14.59 -11.52 -14.68
CA CYS A 290 -13.39 -11.75 -13.90
C CYS A 290 -13.31 -10.75 -12.76
N VAL A 291 -12.70 -11.18 -11.66
CA VAL A 291 -12.47 -10.36 -10.46
C VAL A 291 -10.98 -10.28 -10.21
N THR A 292 -10.49 -9.13 -9.79
CA THR A 292 -9.07 -8.98 -9.42
C THR A 292 -8.74 -9.73 -8.13
N GLU A 293 -7.46 -9.90 -7.86
CA GLU A 293 -6.97 -10.52 -6.63
C GLU A 293 -7.42 -9.80 -5.36
N CYS A 294 -7.66 -8.50 -5.45
CA CYS A 294 -8.07 -7.66 -4.33
C CYS A 294 -9.38 -6.95 -4.62
N GLN A 295 -10.33 -7.07 -3.71
CA GLN A 295 -11.58 -6.29 -3.71
C GLN A 295 -11.67 -5.45 -2.44
N LEU A 296 -11.94 -4.17 -2.62
CA LEU A 296 -12.18 -3.20 -1.56
C LEU A 296 -13.67 -2.88 -1.45
N ASN A 297 -14.11 -2.35 -0.32
CA ASN A 297 -15.50 -1.93 -0.12
C ASN A 297 -16.00 -0.92 -1.17
N GLU A 298 -15.11 -0.14 -1.75
CA GLU A 298 -15.44 0.89 -2.74
C GLU A 298 -15.15 0.49 -4.19
N GLY A 299 -14.61 -0.70 -4.44
CA GLY A 299 -14.30 -1.14 -5.80
C GLY A 299 -13.28 -2.27 -5.85
N VAL A 300 -12.64 -2.38 -7.00
CA VAL A 300 -11.66 -3.41 -7.33
C VAL A 300 -10.33 -2.74 -7.64
N MET A 301 -9.23 -3.32 -7.16
CA MET A 301 -7.90 -2.75 -7.27
C MET A 301 -6.92 -3.78 -7.84
N ASN A 302 -5.99 -3.32 -8.65
CA ASN A 302 -4.81 -4.09 -9.05
C ASN A 302 -3.76 -4.08 -7.92
N THR A 303 -3.14 -5.23 -7.65
CA THR A 303 -2.25 -5.46 -6.51
C THR A 303 -0.77 -5.22 -6.81
N SER A 304 -0.43 -4.31 -7.70
CA SER A 304 0.97 -4.05 -8.09
C SER A 304 1.82 -3.40 -6.99
N LYS A 305 1.20 -2.71 -6.03
CA LYS A 305 1.88 -2.02 -4.94
C LYS A 305 1.62 -2.70 -3.59
N PRO A 306 2.56 -2.63 -2.62
CA PRO A 306 2.41 -3.33 -1.35
C PRO A 306 1.45 -2.66 -0.36
N PHE A 307 1.09 -1.39 -0.57
CA PHE A 307 0.23 -0.62 0.31
C PHE A 307 -0.89 0.06 -0.46
N GLN A 308 -1.97 0.37 0.24
CA GLN A 308 -3.07 1.16 -0.28
C GLN A 308 -3.61 2.09 0.82
N ASN A 309 -4.19 3.20 0.43
CA ASN A 309 -4.82 4.17 1.32
C ASN A 309 -6.32 4.34 1.05
N THR A 310 -6.90 3.47 0.25
CA THR A 310 -8.27 3.60 -0.24
C THR A 310 -9.29 3.05 0.73
N SER A 311 -9.09 1.84 1.26
CA SER A 311 -10.04 1.20 2.15
C SER A 311 -9.35 0.32 3.20
N LYS A 312 -9.81 0.49 4.44
CA LYS A 312 -9.41 -0.37 5.56
C LYS A 312 -10.03 -1.77 5.47
N HIS A 313 -11.20 -1.88 4.83
CA HIS A 313 -11.92 -3.14 4.65
C HIS A 313 -11.68 -3.68 3.25
N TYR A 314 -11.14 -4.87 3.16
CA TYR A 314 -10.80 -5.50 1.90
C TYR A 314 -10.90 -7.02 1.98
N ILE A 315 -10.90 -7.65 0.81
CA ILE A 315 -11.03 -9.09 0.66
C ILE A 315 -10.00 -9.57 -0.35
N GLY A 316 -9.31 -10.65 -0.02
CA GLY A 316 -8.34 -11.27 -0.88
C GLY A 316 -6.90 -10.93 -0.51
N LYS A 317 -5.99 -11.22 -1.41
CA LYS A 317 -4.58 -10.89 -1.29
C LYS A 317 -4.37 -9.44 -1.69
N CYS A 318 -4.63 -8.55 -0.74
CA CYS A 318 -4.63 -7.12 -0.96
C CYS A 318 -3.38 -6.45 -0.41
N PRO A 319 -3.03 -5.29 -0.98
CA PRO A 319 -2.10 -4.37 -0.33
C PRO A 319 -2.58 -4.00 1.07
N LYS A 320 -1.64 -3.86 2.01
CA LYS A 320 -1.95 -3.44 3.37
C LYS A 320 -2.46 -2.01 3.39
N TYR A 321 -3.52 -1.78 4.16
CA TYR A 321 -4.01 -0.44 4.39
C TYR A 321 -3.06 0.33 5.32
N ILE A 322 -2.72 1.56 4.92
CA ILE A 322 -2.02 2.54 5.73
C ILE A 322 -2.79 3.86 5.72
N PRO A 323 -2.92 4.54 6.86
CA PRO A 323 -3.62 5.82 6.94
C PRO A 323 -2.83 6.98 6.31
N SER A 324 -1.51 6.85 6.18
CA SER A 324 -0.67 7.86 5.56
C SER A 324 -0.81 7.86 4.04
N GLY A 325 -0.87 9.04 3.43
CA GLY A 325 -1.17 9.20 2.01
C GLY A 325 -0.10 8.73 1.04
N SER A 326 1.15 8.57 1.47
CA SER A 326 2.26 8.30 0.55
C SER A 326 3.44 7.67 1.28
N LEU A 327 4.06 6.67 0.63
CA LEU A 327 5.36 6.11 1.01
C LEU A 327 6.24 6.05 -0.23
N LYS A 328 7.33 6.79 -0.22
CA LYS A 328 8.26 6.87 -1.35
C LYS A 328 9.56 6.15 -1.04
N LEU A 329 9.87 5.16 -1.85
CA LEU A 329 11.14 4.45 -1.80
C LEU A 329 12.12 5.11 -2.75
N ALA A 330 13.27 5.51 -2.26
CA ALA A 330 14.33 6.06 -3.10
C ALA A 330 14.93 4.97 -3.98
N ILE A 331 14.97 5.20 -5.26
CA ILE A 331 15.59 4.32 -6.26
C ILE A 331 16.83 4.99 -6.82
N GLY A 332 16.72 6.25 -7.20
CA GLY A 332 17.78 7.03 -7.79
C GLY A 332 18.75 7.65 -6.76
N LEU A 333 19.60 8.50 -7.26
CA LEU A 333 20.67 9.16 -6.50
C LEU A 333 20.19 10.49 -5.94
N ARG A 334 20.95 11.06 -5.01
CA ARG A 334 20.73 12.43 -4.56
C ARG A 334 20.78 13.39 -5.75
N ASN A 335 19.78 14.21 -5.84
CA ASN A 335 19.67 15.18 -6.92
C ASN A 335 20.32 16.50 -6.51
N VAL A 336 21.65 16.53 -6.58
CA VAL A 336 22.45 17.69 -6.18
C VAL A 336 22.95 18.40 -7.44
N PRO A 337 22.50 19.63 -7.72
CA PRO A 337 23.04 20.40 -8.85
C PRO A 337 24.49 20.78 -8.58
N GLN A 338 25.28 20.93 -9.64
CA GLN A 338 26.64 21.43 -9.51
C GLN A 338 26.65 22.88 -9.01
N VAL A 339 27.49 23.13 -8.01
CA VAL A 339 27.59 24.44 -7.34
C VAL A 339 28.30 25.47 -8.22
N GLN A 340 29.19 25.01 -9.11
CA GLN A 340 29.91 25.90 -10.01
C GLN A 340 29.32 25.78 -11.42
N ASP A 341 28.80 26.92 -11.92
CA ASP A 341 28.69 27.11 -13.36
C ASP A 341 30.06 26.81 -13.96
N ARG A 342 30.08 25.98 -15.00
CA ARG A 342 31.26 25.79 -15.81
C ARG A 342 31.73 27.18 -16.22
N GLY A 343 32.77 27.68 -15.53
CA GLY A 343 33.30 29.00 -15.77
C GLY A 343 33.75 29.18 -17.23
N LEU A 344 34.14 30.38 -17.61
CA LEU A 344 34.61 30.81 -18.93
C LEU A 344 35.56 29.84 -19.67
N PHE A 345 36.08 28.82 -19.03
CA PHE A 345 37.04 27.84 -19.57
C PHE A 345 36.51 26.42 -19.73
N GLY A 346 35.22 26.19 -19.47
CA GLY A 346 34.61 24.88 -19.69
C GLY A 346 35.22 23.71 -18.87
N ALA A 347 35.85 24.01 -17.74
CA ALA A 347 36.45 22.99 -16.89
C ALA A 347 35.37 22.05 -16.32
N ILE A 348 35.59 20.73 -16.50
CA ILE A 348 34.70 19.72 -15.97
C ILE A 348 34.95 19.52 -14.47
N ALA A 349 33.94 19.16 -13.72
CA ALA A 349 34.02 18.91 -12.29
C ALA A 349 33.47 17.52 -11.95
N GLY A 350 33.96 16.92 -10.87
CA GLY A 350 33.58 15.59 -10.42
C GLY A 350 32.42 15.57 -9.42
N PHE A 351 32.18 14.42 -8.82
CA PHE A 351 31.04 14.15 -7.95
C PHE A 351 31.02 14.95 -6.64
N ILE A 352 32.16 15.45 -6.18
CA ILE A 352 32.24 16.25 -4.94
C ILE A 352 31.48 17.58 -5.09
N GLU A 353 31.47 18.15 -6.28
CA GLU A 353 30.80 19.42 -6.55
C GLU A 353 29.33 19.27 -6.98
N GLY A 354 28.87 18.05 -7.21
CA GLY A 354 27.49 17.76 -7.58
C GLY A 354 27.38 16.74 -8.70
N GLY A 355 26.16 16.49 -9.15
CA GLY A 355 25.87 15.52 -10.20
C GLY A 355 25.85 16.12 -11.59
N TRP A 356 25.71 15.27 -12.59
CA TRP A 356 25.72 15.63 -14.00
C TRP A 356 24.35 15.43 -14.67
N PRO A 357 23.66 16.50 -15.05
CA PRO A 357 22.40 16.35 -15.80
C PRO A 357 22.59 15.72 -17.17
N GLY A 358 23.78 15.87 -17.75
CA GLY A 358 24.10 15.32 -19.07
C GLY A 358 24.36 13.80 -19.09
N LEU A 359 24.49 13.15 -17.94
CA LEU A 359 24.67 11.70 -17.84
C LEU A 359 23.30 11.03 -17.93
N VAL A 360 22.91 10.60 -19.12
CA VAL A 360 21.58 10.00 -19.38
C VAL A 360 21.60 8.49 -19.56
N ALA A 361 22.76 7.93 -19.88
CA ALA A 361 22.91 6.52 -20.24
C ALA A 361 23.06 5.59 -19.01
N GLY A 362 23.26 6.12 -17.83
CA GLY A 362 23.42 5.35 -16.59
C GLY A 362 23.47 6.22 -15.35
N TRP A 363 23.61 5.61 -14.19
CA TRP A 363 23.63 6.31 -12.91
C TRP A 363 25.01 6.86 -12.55
N TYR A 364 26.06 6.13 -12.93
CA TYR A 364 27.45 6.50 -12.68
C TYR A 364 28.21 6.55 -13.98
N GLY A 365 29.17 7.42 -14.06
CA GLY A 365 29.91 7.54 -15.29
C GLY A 365 31.14 8.42 -15.20
N PHE A 366 31.70 8.66 -16.36
CA PHE A 366 32.92 9.40 -16.57
C PHE A 366 32.68 10.60 -17.49
N GLN A 367 33.35 11.67 -17.21
CA GLN A 367 33.46 12.79 -18.13
C GLN A 367 34.94 13.07 -18.36
N HIS A 368 35.34 13.21 -19.61
CA HIS A 368 36.71 13.52 -19.95
C HIS A 368 36.83 14.85 -20.66
N GLN A 369 38.00 15.44 -20.53
CA GLN A 369 38.40 16.63 -21.27
C GLN A 369 39.82 16.40 -21.77
N ASN A 370 40.00 16.45 -23.10
CA ASN A 370 41.29 16.33 -23.77
C ASN A 370 41.37 17.29 -24.98
N ALA A 371 42.43 17.17 -25.75
CA ALA A 371 42.62 18.00 -26.94
C ALA A 371 41.56 17.81 -28.03
N GLU A 372 40.90 16.65 -28.05
CA GLU A 372 39.80 16.34 -28.99
C GLU A 372 38.43 16.87 -28.53
N GLY A 373 38.32 17.36 -27.30
CA GLY A 373 37.10 17.91 -26.74
C GLY A 373 36.69 17.27 -25.42
N THR A 374 35.41 17.45 -25.07
CA THR A 374 34.82 16.86 -23.88
C THR A 374 33.84 15.75 -24.27
N GLY A 375 33.78 14.70 -23.46
CA GLY A 375 32.84 13.62 -23.66
C GLY A 375 32.36 13.05 -22.33
N ILE A 376 31.12 12.55 -22.32
CA ILE A 376 30.50 11.92 -21.16
C ILE A 376 30.07 10.49 -21.53
N ALA A 377 30.34 9.55 -20.66
CA ALA A 377 29.92 8.17 -20.85
C ALA A 377 29.56 7.53 -19.51
N ALA A 378 28.52 6.68 -19.53
CA ALA A 378 28.12 5.91 -18.37
C ALA A 378 29.02 4.70 -18.17
N ASP A 379 29.28 4.35 -16.91
CA ASP A 379 29.86 3.07 -16.53
C ASP A 379 28.76 2.02 -16.45
N ARG A 380 28.73 1.12 -17.43
CA ARG A 380 27.66 0.13 -17.57
C ARG A 380 27.67 -0.91 -16.45
N ASP A 381 28.82 -1.35 -16.01
CA ASP A 381 28.95 -2.42 -15.03
C ASP A 381 28.45 -2.00 -13.64
N SER A 382 28.94 -0.90 -13.12
CA SER A 382 28.49 -0.38 -11.82
C SER A 382 27.03 0.06 -11.83
N THR A 383 26.58 0.67 -12.93
CA THR A 383 25.17 1.07 -13.08
C THR A 383 24.26 -0.15 -13.11
N GLN A 384 24.59 -1.19 -13.87
CA GLN A 384 23.77 -2.41 -13.95
C GLN A 384 23.69 -3.13 -12.61
N ARG A 385 24.80 -3.25 -11.89
CA ARG A 385 24.79 -3.83 -10.55
C ARG A 385 23.95 -3.05 -9.57
N ALA A 386 24.03 -1.73 -9.62
CA ALA A 386 23.20 -0.85 -8.77
C ALA A 386 21.71 -0.99 -9.11
N ILE A 387 21.35 -1.04 -10.39
CA ILE A 387 19.96 -1.25 -10.83
C ILE A 387 19.44 -2.60 -10.33
N ASP A 388 20.21 -3.68 -10.47
CA ASP A 388 19.84 -5.00 -10.00
C ASP A 388 19.64 -5.02 -8.48
N ASN A 389 20.51 -4.34 -7.72
CA ASN A 389 20.38 -4.21 -6.27
C ASN A 389 19.11 -3.45 -5.88
N MET A 390 18.78 -2.38 -6.59
CA MET A 390 17.55 -1.62 -6.33
C MET A 390 16.31 -2.43 -6.67
N GLN A 391 16.33 -3.19 -7.75
CA GLN A 391 15.22 -4.07 -8.13
C GLN A 391 15.02 -5.17 -7.09
N ASN A 392 16.09 -5.80 -6.62
CA ASN A 392 16.02 -6.77 -5.53
C ASN A 392 15.50 -6.15 -4.23
N LYS A 393 15.91 -4.95 -3.90
CA LYS A 393 15.43 -4.20 -2.73
C LYS A 393 13.93 -3.96 -2.80
N LEU A 394 13.44 -3.49 -3.94
CA LEU A 394 12.01 -3.28 -4.17
C LEU A 394 11.23 -4.59 -4.06
N ASN A 395 11.71 -5.66 -4.68
CA ASN A 395 11.09 -6.98 -4.60
C ASN A 395 11.06 -7.50 -3.17
N ASN A 396 12.12 -7.31 -2.38
CA ASN A 396 12.16 -7.71 -0.98
C ASN A 396 11.17 -6.92 -0.12
N VAL A 397 11.01 -5.63 -0.36
CA VAL A 397 10.00 -4.80 0.33
C VAL A 397 8.60 -5.29 0.01
N ILE A 398 8.31 -5.57 -1.26
CA ILE A 398 7.03 -6.09 -1.70
C ILE A 398 6.78 -7.47 -1.07
N ASP A 399 7.74 -8.38 -1.11
CA ASP A 399 7.61 -9.74 -0.57
C ASP A 399 7.39 -9.76 0.94
N LYS A 400 8.08 -8.92 1.69
CA LYS A 400 7.88 -8.79 3.14
C LYS A 400 6.47 -8.32 3.50
N MET A 401 5.83 -7.57 2.60
CA MET A 401 4.49 -7.03 2.79
C MET A 401 3.41 -7.88 2.12
N ASN A 402 3.79 -8.91 1.36
CA ASN A 402 2.83 -9.83 0.79
C ASN A 402 2.05 -10.54 1.89
N LYS A 403 0.73 -10.52 1.76
CA LYS A 403 -0.19 -11.17 2.67
C LYS A 403 -0.87 -12.35 2.04
N GLN A 404 -1.14 -13.33 2.89
CA GLN A 404 -2.11 -14.36 2.58
C GLN A 404 -3.50 -13.73 2.45
N PHE A 405 -4.39 -14.47 1.84
CA PHE A 405 -5.79 -14.10 1.69
C PHE A 405 -6.41 -13.78 3.06
N GLU A 406 -6.89 -12.57 3.25
CA GLU A 406 -7.57 -12.12 4.46
C GLU A 406 -8.95 -11.56 4.12
N VAL A 407 -9.91 -11.87 4.97
CA VAL A 407 -11.23 -11.24 4.95
C VAL A 407 -11.27 -10.23 6.09
N VAL A 408 -11.37 -8.95 5.74
CA VAL A 408 -11.45 -7.85 6.70
C VAL A 408 -12.86 -7.25 6.65
N ASN A 409 -13.86 -8.08 6.90
CA ASN A 409 -15.25 -7.66 6.95
C ASN A 409 -16.03 -8.58 7.89
N HIS A 410 -16.15 -8.19 9.15
CA HIS A 410 -16.93 -8.90 10.15
C HIS A 410 -18.20 -8.14 10.48
N GLU A 411 -19.32 -8.85 10.56
CA GLU A 411 -20.59 -8.31 11.04
C GLU A 411 -20.85 -8.81 12.46
N PHE A 412 -21.20 -7.88 13.36
CA PHE A 412 -21.55 -8.18 14.75
C PHE A 412 -22.94 -7.64 15.06
N SER A 413 -23.68 -8.35 15.93
CA SER A 413 -24.97 -7.88 16.41
C SER A 413 -24.84 -6.68 17.36
N GLU A 414 -25.97 -5.99 17.59
CA GLU A 414 -26.02 -4.94 18.60
C GLU A 414 -25.70 -5.47 20.01
N VAL A 415 -26.06 -6.73 20.29
CA VAL A 415 -25.75 -7.41 21.55
C VAL A 415 -24.26 -7.67 21.70
N GLU A 416 -23.55 -7.81 20.58
CA GLU A 416 -22.10 -8.03 20.53
C GLU A 416 -21.30 -6.74 20.36
N SER A 417 -21.87 -5.60 20.72
CA SER A 417 -21.22 -4.29 20.56
C SER A 417 -19.85 -4.20 21.25
N ARG A 418 -19.68 -4.88 22.38
CA ARG A 418 -18.39 -4.96 23.09
C ARG A 418 -17.35 -5.73 22.27
N ILE A 419 -17.73 -6.87 21.69
CA ILE A 419 -16.84 -7.67 20.86
C ILE A 419 -16.46 -6.90 19.60
N ASN A 420 -17.43 -6.24 18.97
CA ASN A 420 -17.19 -5.37 17.83
C ASN A 420 -16.22 -4.23 18.17
N MET A 421 -16.39 -3.58 19.31
CA MET A 421 -15.51 -2.51 19.77
C MET A 421 -14.09 -3.02 20.03
N ILE A 422 -13.93 -4.18 20.67
CA ILE A 422 -12.63 -4.82 20.93
C ILE A 422 -11.97 -5.19 19.60
N ASN A 423 -12.71 -5.80 18.69
CA ASN A 423 -12.21 -6.17 17.36
C ASN A 423 -11.74 -4.95 16.57
N SER A 424 -12.52 -3.86 16.59
CA SER A 424 -12.13 -2.60 15.94
C SER A 424 -10.86 -2.00 16.55
N LYS A 425 -10.71 -2.04 17.86
CA LYS A 425 -9.49 -1.56 18.54
C LYS A 425 -8.27 -2.40 18.18
N ILE A 426 -8.42 -3.72 18.14
CA ILE A 426 -7.33 -4.62 17.74
C ILE A 426 -6.93 -4.36 16.29
N ASP A 427 -7.89 -4.22 15.39
CA ASP A 427 -7.63 -3.94 13.97
C ASP A 427 -6.94 -2.59 13.80
N ASP A 428 -7.36 -1.56 14.54
CA ASP A 428 -6.74 -0.23 14.51
C ASP A 428 -5.29 -0.30 15.03
N GLN A 429 -5.04 -1.00 16.11
CA GLN A 429 -3.69 -1.16 16.67
C GLN A 429 -2.78 -1.94 15.72
N ILE A 430 -3.28 -3.01 15.12
CA ILE A 430 -2.51 -3.77 14.12
C ILE A 430 -2.21 -2.90 12.90
N THR A 431 -3.18 -2.12 12.44
CA THR A 431 -2.98 -1.18 11.33
C THR A 431 -1.91 -0.15 11.67
N ASP A 432 -1.95 0.42 12.87
CA ASP A 432 -0.95 1.41 13.32
C ASP A 432 0.44 0.80 13.43
N ILE A 433 0.56 -0.42 13.96
CA ILE A 433 1.84 -1.15 14.04
C ILE A 433 2.41 -1.37 12.64
N TRP A 434 1.61 -1.85 11.70
CA TRP A 434 2.07 -2.10 10.34
C TRP A 434 2.39 -0.81 9.57
N ALA A 435 1.63 0.26 9.79
CA ALA A 435 1.93 1.56 9.22
C ALA A 435 3.28 2.09 9.73
N TYR A 436 3.52 2.01 11.03
CA TYR A 436 4.80 2.38 11.64
C TYR A 436 5.95 1.54 11.10
N ASN A 437 5.78 0.23 11.02
CA ASN A 437 6.78 -0.68 10.48
C ASN A 437 7.10 -0.36 9.01
N ALA A 438 6.09 -0.08 8.23
CA ALA A 438 6.25 0.30 6.82
C ALA A 438 7.02 1.61 6.67
N GLU A 439 6.66 2.62 7.44
CA GLU A 439 7.36 3.91 7.44
C GLU A 439 8.82 3.74 7.85
N LEU A 440 9.07 3.01 8.93
CA LEU A 440 10.42 2.75 9.41
C LEU A 440 11.26 1.98 8.40
N LEU A 441 10.68 0.95 7.77
CA LEU A 441 11.34 0.17 6.73
C LEU A 441 11.72 1.04 5.54
N VAL A 442 10.82 1.90 5.08
CA VAL A 442 11.07 2.80 3.96
C VAL A 442 12.16 3.81 4.30
N LEU A 443 12.12 4.40 5.49
CA LEU A 443 13.17 5.32 5.94
C LEU A 443 14.54 4.64 5.99
N LEU A 444 14.60 3.44 6.54
CA LEU A 444 15.83 2.66 6.61
C LEU A 444 16.38 2.31 5.22
N GLU A 445 15.51 1.83 4.34
CA GLU A 445 15.90 1.48 2.98
C GLU A 445 16.33 2.71 2.17
N ASN A 446 15.69 3.85 2.37
CA ASN A 446 16.09 5.10 1.73
C ASN A 446 17.49 5.53 2.19
N GLN A 447 17.77 5.43 3.49
CA GLN A 447 19.10 5.72 4.02
C GLN A 447 20.15 4.81 3.40
N LYS A 448 19.88 3.50 3.38
CA LYS A 448 20.78 2.52 2.75
C LYS A 448 20.99 2.78 1.27
N THR A 449 19.94 3.12 0.53
CA THR A 449 20.03 3.38 -0.91
C THR A 449 20.95 4.56 -1.21
N LEU A 450 20.80 5.66 -0.49
CA LEU A 450 21.63 6.82 -0.67
C LEU A 450 23.09 6.55 -0.29
N ASP A 451 23.31 5.82 0.80
CA ASP A 451 24.66 5.42 1.22
C ASP A 451 25.31 4.47 0.21
N GLU A 452 24.56 3.54 -0.36
CA GLU A 452 25.04 2.64 -1.40
C GLU A 452 25.44 3.39 -2.67
N HIS A 453 24.65 4.38 -3.08
CA HIS A 453 24.99 5.20 -4.24
C HIS A 453 26.27 6.01 -3.99
N ASP A 454 26.40 6.62 -2.83
CA ASP A 454 27.61 7.34 -2.44
C ASP A 454 28.84 6.40 -2.44
N ALA A 455 28.68 5.21 -1.88
CA ALA A 455 29.74 4.20 -1.89
C ALA A 455 30.11 3.74 -3.30
N ASN A 456 29.12 3.58 -4.19
CA ASN A 456 29.37 3.15 -5.57
C ASN A 456 30.15 4.21 -6.37
N VAL A 457 29.83 5.48 -6.18
CA VAL A 457 30.60 6.57 -6.81
C VAL A 457 32.04 6.58 -6.32
N ARG A 458 32.25 6.45 -5.01
CA ARG A 458 33.60 6.38 -4.42
C ARG A 458 34.36 5.14 -4.87
N ASN A 459 33.71 4.01 -4.99
CA ASN A 459 34.33 2.78 -5.51
C ASN A 459 34.77 2.96 -6.97
N LEU A 460 33.96 3.64 -7.78
CA LEU A 460 34.30 3.95 -9.14
C LEU A 460 35.52 4.90 -9.21
N HIS A 461 35.56 5.90 -8.36
CA HIS A 461 36.69 6.78 -8.22
C HIS A 461 37.97 6.04 -7.81
N ASP A 462 37.88 5.13 -6.83
CA ASP A 462 39.01 4.31 -6.41
C ASP A 462 39.48 3.33 -7.48
N ARG A 463 38.54 2.79 -8.27
CA ARG A 463 38.88 1.95 -9.42
C ARG A 463 39.69 2.69 -10.46
N VAL A 464 39.33 3.92 -10.76
CA VAL A 464 40.09 4.78 -11.67
C VAL A 464 41.47 5.13 -11.09
N ARG A 465 41.54 5.42 -9.81
CA ARG A 465 42.82 5.65 -9.12
C ARG A 465 43.75 4.45 -9.25
N ARG A 466 43.26 3.24 -9.04
CA ARG A 466 44.05 2.01 -9.17
C ARG A 466 44.51 1.73 -10.61
N VAL A 467 43.68 2.08 -11.58
CA VAL A 467 44.00 1.91 -13.00
C VAL A 467 45.09 2.92 -13.43
N LEU A 468 44.96 4.18 -13.05
CA LEU A 468 45.88 5.23 -13.46
C LEU A 468 47.19 5.23 -12.63
N ARG A 469 47.14 4.76 -11.39
CA ARG A 469 48.26 4.73 -10.47
C ARG A 469 48.96 6.10 -10.38
N GLU A 470 50.26 6.16 -10.64
CA GLU A 470 51.04 7.38 -10.57
C GLU A 470 51.00 8.26 -11.83
N ASN A 471 50.29 7.79 -12.88
CA ASN A 471 50.17 8.51 -14.14
C ASN A 471 49.16 9.67 -14.08
N ALA A 472 48.48 9.85 -12.96
CA ALA A 472 47.48 10.89 -12.76
C ALA A 472 47.57 11.44 -11.34
N ILE A 473 47.08 12.65 -11.17
CA ILE A 473 46.97 13.35 -9.87
C ILE A 473 45.49 13.52 -9.54
N ASP A 474 45.12 13.08 -8.33
CA ASP A 474 43.78 13.33 -7.79
C ASP A 474 43.66 14.81 -7.42
N THR A 475 42.70 15.50 -8.04
CA THR A 475 42.46 16.92 -7.82
C THR A 475 41.60 17.19 -6.57
N GLY A 476 41.06 16.15 -5.94
CA GLY A 476 40.24 16.27 -4.73
C GLY A 476 38.77 16.56 -4.95
N ASP A 477 38.35 16.88 -6.16
CA ASP A 477 36.94 17.16 -6.53
C ASP A 477 36.26 16.02 -7.26
N GLY A 478 36.87 14.84 -7.27
CA GLY A 478 36.37 13.66 -7.99
C GLY A 478 36.95 13.50 -9.39
N CYS A 479 37.96 14.26 -9.72
CA CYS A 479 38.64 14.21 -11.00
C CYS A 479 40.10 13.77 -10.87
N PHE A 480 40.66 13.33 -11.99
CA PHE A 480 42.10 13.04 -12.11
C PHE A 480 42.66 13.84 -13.28
N GLU A 481 43.75 14.55 -13.02
CA GLU A 481 44.54 15.16 -14.08
C GLU A 481 45.57 14.13 -14.57
N ILE A 482 45.48 13.78 -15.86
CA ILE A 482 46.34 12.77 -16.46
C ILE A 482 47.63 13.43 -16.91
N LEU A 483 48.77 12.89 -16.44
CA LEU A 483 50.08 13.47 -16.66
C LEU A 483 50.70 13.16 -18.01
N HIS A 484 49.94 12.62 -18.93
CA HIS A 484 50.34 12.35 -20.30
C HIS A 484 49.21 12.71 -21.28
N LYS A 485 49.50 12.76 -22.55
CA LYS A 485 48.48 12.96 -23.56
C LYS A 485 47.60 11.70 -23.63
N CYS A 486 46.32 11.88 -23.45
CA CYS A 486 45.35 10.80 -23.52
C CYS A 486 44.26 11.18 -24.56
N ASP A 487 44.31 10.56 -25.70
CA ASP A 487 43.30 10.70 -26.76
C ASP A 487 42.01 9.94 -26.35
N ASN A 488 41.00 9.96 -27.22
CA ASN A 488 39.75 9.28 -26.93
C ASN A 488 39.93 7.75 -26.78
N ASN A 489 40.85 7.14 -27.51
CA ASN A 489 41.16 5.71 -27.35
C ASN A 489 41.80 5.41 -25.98
N CYS A 490 42.70 6.27 -25.51
CA CYS A 490 43.26 6.18 -24.18
C CYS A 490 42.19 6.34 -23.10
N MET A 491 41.27 7.31 -23.24
CA MET A 491 40.15 7.51 -22.34
C MET A 491 39.22 6.29 -22.29
N ASP A 492 38.95 5.65 -23.44
CA ASP A 492 38.16 4.41 -23.50
C ASP A 492 38.84 3.26 -22.78
N THR A 493 40.17 3.15 -22.84
CA THR A 493 40.91 2.12 -22.09
C THR A 493 40.82 2.32 -20.59
N ILE A 494 40.80 3.56 -20.12
CA ILE A 494 40.58 3.88 -18.69
C ILE A 494 39.18 3.44 -18.26
N ARG A 495 38.17 3.74 -19.05
CA ARG A 495 36.77 3.33 -18.76
C ARG A 495 36.59 1.82 -18.74
N ASN A 496 37.22 1.13 -19.69
CA ASN A 496 37.09 -0.34 -19.85
C ASN A 496 37.98 -1.12 -18.88
N GLY A 497 38.87 -0.47 -18.15
CA GLY A 497 39.83 -1.12 -17.26
C GLY A 497 41.00 -1.80 -17.98
N THR A 498 41.18 -1.56 -19.27
CA THR A 498 42.27 -2.12 -20.10
C THR A 498 43.47 -1.19 -20.21
N TYR A 499 43.49 -0.11 -19.45
CA TYR A 499 44.58 0.86 -19.45
C TYR A 499 45.88 0.21 -18.97
N ASN A 500 46.97 0.36 -19.77
CA ASN A 500 48.26 -0.10 -19.39
C ASN A 500 49.12 1.07 -18.94
N HIS A 501 49.33 1.17 -17.63
CA HIS A 501 50.11 2.25 -17.02
C HIS A 501 51.57 2.25 -17.45
N LYS A 502 52.15 1.12 -17.83
CA LYS A 502 53.55 1.00 -18.20
C LYS A 502 53.90 1.77 -19.46
N GLU A 503 53.00 1.91 -20.41
CA GLU A 503 53.23 2.65 -21.64
C GLU A 503 53.47 4.15 -21.42
N TYR A 504 52.99 4.70 -20.32
CA TYR A 504 53.01 6.13 -20.05
C TYR A 504 53.78 6.52 -18.79
N GLU A 505 54.48 5.57 -18.17
CA GLU A 505 55.19 5.80 -16.91
C GLU A 505 56.30 6.83 -17.02
N GLU A 506 57.10 6.77 -18.09
CA GLU A 506 58.19 7.72 -18.29
C GLU A 506 57.71 9.14 -18.53
N GLU A 507 56.75 9.33 -19.36
CA GLU A 507 56.14 10.65 -19.65
C GLU A 507 55.47 11.23 -18.40
N SER A 508 54.76 10.43 -17.67
CA SER A 508 54.10 10.82 -16.43
C SER A 508 55.11 11.17 -15.32
N LYS A 509 56.19 10.44 -15.23
CA LYS A 509 57.27 10.70 -14.28
C LYS A 509 57.96 12.04 -14.53
N ILE A 510 58.21 12.37 -15.79
CA ILE A 510 58.82 13.64 -16.19
C ILE A 510 57.87 14.80 -15.84
N GLU A 511 56.58 14.69 -16.15
CA GLU A 511 55.59 15.70 -15.80
C GLU A 511 55.41 15.87 -14.30
N ARG A 512 55.43 14.78 -13.54
CA ARG A 512 55.38 14.82 -12.06
C ARG A 512 56.60 15.54 -11.45
N GLN A 513 57.76 15.33 -12.00
CA GLN A 513 58.96 16.05 -11.58
C GLN A 513 58.89 17.54 -11.88
N LYS A 514 58.34 17.94 -13.03
CA LYS A 514 58.10 19.33 -13.38
C LYS A 514 57.15 20.01 -12.40
N ILE A 515 56.03 19.36 -12.04
CA ILE A 515 55.06 19.86 -11.08
C ILE A 515 55.69 20.04 -9.69
N ASN A 516 56.46 19.08 -9.21
CA ASN A 516 57.14 19.14 -7.94
C ASN A 516 58.20 20.26 -7.92
N GLY A 517 58.92 20.47 -9.04
CA GLY A 517 59.86 21.56 -9.21
C GLY A 517 59.20 22.93 -9.15
N VAL A 518 58.05 23.12 -9.83
CA VAL A 518 57.28 24.37 -9.78
C VAL A 518 56.73 24.64 -8.37
N LYS A 519 56.22 23.67 -7.67
CA LYS A 519 55.75 23.80 -6.29
C LYS A 519 56.88 24.21 -5.33
N LEU A 520 58.08 23.64 -5.47
CA LEU A 520 59.23 24.01 -4.67
C LEU A 520 59.70 25.44 -4.96
N GLU A 521 59.71 25.86 -6.22
CA GLU A 521 60.03 27.24 -6.61
C GLU A 521 58.98 28.22 -6.10
N GLU A 522 57.71 27.95 -6.22
CA GLU A 522 56.63 28.80 -5.68
C GLU A 522 56.74 28.96 -4.16
N ASN A 523 56.95 27.88 -3.43
CA ASN A 523 57.12 27.93 -1.98
C ASN A 523 58.40 28.70 -1.58
N SER A 524 59.49 28.53 -2.30
CA SER A 524 60.73 29.25 -2.10
C SER A 524 60.57 30.75 -2.37
N THR A 525 59.95 31.11 -3.49
CA THR A 525 59.69 32.50 -3.86
C THR A 525 58.73 33.18 -2.87
N TYR A 526 57.69 32.47 -2.44
CA TYR A 526 56.74 32.97 -1.44
C TYR A 526 57.37 33.23 -0.09
N LYS A 527 58.23 32.35 0.38
CA LYS A 527 59.00 32.55 1.62
C LYS A 527 59.95 33.73 1.52
N ILE A 528 60.67 33.89 0.43
CA ILE A 528 61.57 35.00 0.19
C ILE A 528 60.79 36.32 0.15
N LEU A 529 59.68 36.40 -0.55
CA LEU A 529 58.81 37.57 -0.60
C LEU A 529 58.25 37.93 0.78
N SER A 530 57.81 36.95 1.55
CA SER A 530 57.29 37.13 2.91
C SER A 530 58.37 37.70 3.83
N ILE A 531 59.61 37.18 3.80
CA ILE A 531 60.74 37.65 4.59
C ILE A 531 61.13 39.09 4.18
N TYR A 532 61.19 39.35 2.89
CA TYR A 532 61.46 40.68 2.35
C TYR A 532 60.40 41.70 2.77
N SER A 533 59.12 41.40 2.62
CA SER A 533 58.02 42.22 3.09
C SER A 533 58.06 42.53 4.57
N SER A 534 58.35 41.55 5.39
CA SER A 534 58.52 41.70 6.85
C SER A 534 59.66 42.60 7.23
N VAL A 535 60.82 42.43 6.59
CA VAL A 535 62.04 43.25 6.86
C VAL A 535 61.81 44.68 6.40
N ALA A 536 61.26 44.90 5.20
CA ALA A 536 60.96 46.21 4.68
C ALA A 536 59.95 46.97 5.55
N SER A 537 58.91 46.32 6.00
CA SER A 537 57.89 46.86 6.90
C SER A 537 58.47 47.28 8.23
N SER A 538 59.35 46.46 8.81
CA SER A 538 60.01 46.76 10.06
C SER A 538 60.96 47.95 9.94
N LEU A 539 61.70 48.05 8.84
CA LEU A 539 62.60 49.17 8.58
C LEU A 539 61.82 50.51 8.40
N VAL A 540 60.75 50.50 7.68
CA VAL A 540 59.88 51.68 7.48
C VAL A 540 59.25 52.14 8.78
N LEU A 541 58.81 51.20 9.63
CA LEU A 541 58.27 51.51 10.95
C LEU A 541 59.30 52.10 11.88
N LEU A 542 60.54 51.59 11.86
CA LEU A 542 61.66 52.10 12.65
C LEU A 542 62.08 53.50 12.19
N LEU A 543 62.10 53.76 10.85
CA LEU A 543 62.37 55.09 10.30
C LEU A 543 61.27 56.10 10.66
N MET A 544 60.01 55.69 10.68
CA MET A 544 58.85 56.53 11.10
C MET A 544 59.01 56.91 12.60
N ILE A 545 59.35 55.97 13.43
CA ILE A 545 59.52 56.21 14.85
C ILE A 545 60.71 57.17 15.10
N ILE A 546 61.83 56.96 14.42
CA ILE A 546 62.99 57.85 14.50
C ILE A 546 62.66 59.23 13.96
N GLY A 547 62.00 59.30 12.80
CA GLY A 547 61.59 60.56 12.19
C GLY A 547 60.60 61.34 13.05
N GLY A 548 59.63 60.66 13.63
CA GLY A 548 58.66 61.26 14.55
C GLY A 548 59.33 61.77 15.82
N PHE A 549 60.30 61.05 16.28
CA PHE A 549 61.12 61.45 17.46
C PHE A 549 61.92 62.68 17.18
N ILE A 550 62.62 62.72 16.04
CA ILE A 550 63.44 63.87 15.64
C ILE A 550 62.53 65.08 15.39
N PHE A 551 61.34 64.88 14.70
CA PHE A 551 60.37 65.94 14.48
C PHE A 551 59.79 66.50 15.78
N GLY A 552 59.48 65.63 16.73
CA GLY A 552 59.01 66.01 18.05
C GLY A 552 60.05 66.80 18.83
N CYS A 553 61.35 66.46 18.73
CA CYS A 553 62.43 67.16 19.35
C CYS A 553 62.74 68.53 18.71
N GLN A 554 62.58 68.64 17.37
CA GLN A 554 62.87 69.91 16.69
C GLN A 554 61.71 70.95 16.85
N ASN A 555 60.50 70.55 17.05
CA ASN A 555 59.36 71.46 17.26
C ASN A 555 59.17 71.93 18.69
N GLY A 556 60.02 71.50 19.65
CA GLY A 556 60.01 72.00 21.02
C GLY A 556 58.81 71.64 21.88
N ASN A 557 57.87 70.83 21.33
CA ASN A 557 56.63 70.40 22.04
C ASN A 557 56.84 69.24 22.97
N VAL A 558 57.96 68.52 22.85
CA VAL A 558 58.37 67.46 23.75
C VAL A 558 59.77 67.77 24.23
N ARG A 559 59.93 67.96 25.54
CA ARG A 559 61.27 68.03 26.12
C ARG A 559 61.92 66.68 25.98
N CYS A 560 62.79 66.53 25.03
CA CYS A 560 63.61 65.35 24.90
C CYS A 560 64.64 65.31 26.04
N THR A 561 64.36 64.51 27.04
CA THR A 561 65.30 64.14 28.09
C THR A 561 66.44 63.24 27.57
N PHE A 562 66.40 62.81 26.32
CA PHE A 562 67.38 61.96 25.65
C PHE A 562 68.18 62.67 24.55
N CYS A 563 68.05 63.96 24.39
CA CYS A 563 68.86 64.76 23.47
C CYS A 563 70.09 65.35 24.15
N ILE A 564 70.74 64.61 24.97
CA ILE A 564 72.06 65.00 25.57
C ILE A 564 73.08 64.04 25.06
#